data_d08ef081b3d2ff19e51fd44a3c327642
#
_entry.id   d08ef081b3d2ff19e51fd44a3c327642
#
_cell.length_a   1.000
_cell.length_b   1.000
_cell.length_c   1.000
_cell.angle_alpha   90.00
_cell.angle_beta   90.00
_cell.angle_gamma   90.00
#
_symmetry.space_group_name_H-M   'P 1'
#
loop_
_entity.id
_entity.type
_entity.pdbx_description
1 polymer ?
#
loop_
_entity_poly.entity_id
_entity_poly.type
_entity_poly.pdbx_seq_one_letter_code
_entity_poly.pdbx_strand_id
1 'polypeptide(L)'
;MSKLMLKNALVNGAIQDILLEDGIISKMGPELAADTATVLLEQEGNLVIPGFVDCHAHIDKSHLNDKGENKYVHGTGGEKGALTRIAKAKFTVEDISLRAERVIRDAIKAGTLILRTNCDVDAIVGLKGIEALLGLKEKYREQITLQIAAFAQEGIFQDGKTPELLEEALRMGADLLGGHTITCGEGEKHIDFILELADKYACDADFHLDESGNREHYLLPYLAGKLKEMNMEGRVNAIHMCTLSALSEDELKKAIELILESRLRVTIAPTAISTRKIAPVKALLKAGVPLGLGSDNIRDFFNPLGSGDVKQMALLLSYLQAFYSEEENAAIWSMITDGGAKLLGANYEICPGASANLTAFSAKTPQEIISMQLQPSTIIRSGRILNI
;
A
#
# COMPACT_ATOMS: atom_id res chain seq x y z
N MET A 1 -22.53 -16.10 -19.54
CA MET A 1 -21.93 -16.32 -18.21
C MET A 1 -20.69 -17.17 -18.43
N SER A 2 -19.50 -16.64 -18.16
CA SER A 2 -18.25 -17.41 -18.30
C SER A 2 -18.00 -18.16 -17.00
N LYS A 3 -17.95 -19.49 -17.10
CA LYS A 3 -17.55 -20.34 -15.98
C LYS A 3 -16.07 -20.70 -16.15
N LEU A 4 -15.30 -20.53 -15.10
CA LEU A 4 -13.89 -20.90 -15.04
C LEU A 4 -13.67 -21.80 -13.83
N MET A 5 -12.98 -22.92 -14.02
CA MET A 5 -12.61 -23.81 -12.92
C MET A 5 -11.09 -23.95 -12.83
N LEU A 6 -10.53 -23.58 -11.70
CA LEU A 6 -9.17 -23.90 -11.33
C LEU A 6 -9.15 -25.33 -10.79
N LYS A 7 -8.48 -26.23 -11.47
CA LYS A 7 -8.36 -27.65 -11.07
C LYS A 7 -7.09 -27.86 -10.27
N ASN A 8 -7.17 -28.68 -9.23
CA ASN A 8 -6.01 -29.10 -8.43
C ASN A 8 -5.20 -27.91 -7.89
N ALA A 9 -5.86 -26.82 -7.42
CA ALA A 9 -5.21 -25.66 -6.82
C ALA A 9 -4.81 -25.94 -5.36
N LEU A 10 -3.61 -25.54 -4.96
CA LEU A 10 -3.21 -25.50 -3.55
C LEU A 10 -3.75 -24.22 -2.92
N VAL A 11 -4.73 -24.34 -2.03
CA VAL A 11 -5.36 -23.20 -1.34
C VAL A 11 -5.48 -23.54 0.14
N ASN A 12 -5.01 -22.63 1.00
CA ASN A 12 -5.07 -22.81 2.46
C ASN A 12 -4.53 -24.17 2.94
N GLY A 13 -3.44 -24.65 2.29
CA GLY A 13 -2.78 -25.90 2.64
C GLY A 13 -3.47 -27.19 2.11
N ALA A 14 -4.55 -27.07 1.33
CA ALA A 14 -5.26 -28.21 0.74
C ALA A 14 -5.34 -28.12 -0.78
N ILE A 15 -5.24 -29.26 -1.47
CA ILE A 15 -5.51 -29.36 -2.91
C ILE A 15 -7.01 -29.44 -3.13
N GLN A 16 -7.55 -28.50 -3.92
CA GLN A 16 -8.97 -28.43 -4.23
C GLN A 16 -9.22 -27.74 -5.58
N ASP A 17 -10.41 -27.94 -6.09
CA ASP A 17 -10.91 -27.23 -7.25
C ASP A 17 -11.65 -25.96 -6.81
N ILE A 18 -11.59 -24.92 -7.62
CA ILE A 18 -12.29 -23.66 -7.39
C ILE A 18 -13.12 -23.35 -8.62
N LEU A 19 -14.46 -23.35 -8.48
CA LEU A 19 -15.37 -22.96 -9.54
C LEU A 19 -15.72 -21.48 -9.41
N LEU A 20 -15.45 -20.73 -10.46
CA LEU A 20 -15.74 -19.31 -10.58
C LEU A 20 -16.92 -19.10 -11.54
N GLU A 21 -17.96 -18.41 -11.08
CA GLU A 21 -19.16 -18.08 -11.85
C GLU A 21 -19.54 -16.63 -11.57
N ASP A 22 -19.82 -15.86 -12.60
CA ASP A 22 -20.30 -14.47 -12.50
C ASP A 22 -19.46 -13.55 -11.60
N GLY A 23 -18.14 -13.74 -11.60
CA GLY A 23 -17.21 -12.91 -10.86
C GLY A 23 -17.02 -13.29 -9.40
N ILE A 24 -17.64 -14.36 -8.93
CA ILE A 24 -17.51 -14.89 -7.56
C ILE A 24 -16.97 -16.32 -7.55
N ILE A 25 -16.45 -16.74 -6.42
CA ILE A 25 -16.14 -18.13 -6.12
C ILE A 25 -17.46 -18.84 -5.80
N SER A 26 -17.94 -19.67 -6.73
CA SER A 26 -19.23 -20.35 -6.58
C SER A 26 -19.13 -21.59 -5.68
N LYS A 27 -18.08 -22.41 -5.91
CA LYS A 27 -17.83 -23.64 -5.15
C LYS A 27 -16.35 -23.89 -4.97
N MET A 28 -16.02 -24.57 -3.90
CA MET A 28 -14.68 -25.11 -3.62
C MET A 28 -14.80 -26.53 -3.08
N GLY A 29 -13.85 -27.38 -3.41
CA GLY A 29 -13.79 -28.74 -2.90
C GLY A 29 -12.98 -29.68 -3.79
N PRO A 30 -12.75 -30.92 -3.36
CA PRO A 30 -12.07 -31.90 -4.18
C PRO A 30 -12.97 -32.35 -5.35
N GLU A 31 -12.38 -32.63 -6.50
CA GLU A 31 -13.02 -33.29 -7.64
C GLU A 31 -14.38 -32.70 -8.08
N LEU A 32 -14.47 -31.36 -8.20
CA LEU A 32 -15.70 -30.72 -8.66
C LEU A 32 -16.01 -31.12 -10.11
N ALA A 33 -17.27 -31.45 -10.37
CA ALA A 33 -17.75 -31.71 -11.72
C ALA A 33 -17.84 -30.40 -12.52
N ALA A 34 -17.31 -30.41 -13.73
CA ALA A 34 -17.44 -29.31 -14.70
C ALA A 34 -18.50 -29.67 -15.75
N ASP A 35 -19.29 -28.69 -16.16
CA ASP A 35 -20.14 -28.81 -17.34
C ASP A 35 -19.34 -28.48 -18.63
N THR A 36 -19.94 -28.74 -19.80
CA THR A 36 -19.29 -28.52 -21.09
C THR A 36 -19.02 -27.03 -21.41
N ALA A 37 -19.62 -26.09 -20.68
CA ALA A 37 -19.43 -24.66 -20.84
C ALA A 37 -18.30 -24.11 -19.93
N THR A 38 -17.77 -24.94 -19.03
CA THR A 38 -16.75 -24.52 -18.06
C THR A 38 -15.35 -24.59 -18.67
N VAL A 39 -14.64 -23.47 -18.66
CA VAL A 39 -13.21 -23.44 -19.01
C VAL A 39 -12.41 -24.03 -17.86
N LEU A 40 -11.56 -25.01 -18.15
CA LEU A 40 -10.70 -25.65 -17.16
C LEU A 40 -9.30 -25.07 -17.21
N LEU A 41 -8.75 -24.74 -16.05
CA LEU A 41 -7.40 -24.26 -15.87
C LEU A 41 -6.68 -25.14 -14.81
N GLU A 42 -5.82 -26.03 -15.28
CA GLU A 42 -5.07 -26.94 -14.43
C GLU A 42 -3.99 -26.18 -13.63
N GLN A 43 -3.94 -26.42 -12.32
CA GLN A 43 -2.99 -25.78 -11.42
C GLN A 43 -1.89 -26.72 -10.94
N GLU A 44 -1.99 -28.03 -11.15
CA GLU A 44 -0.96 -29.02 -10.79
C GLU A 44 -0.51 -28.94 -9.32
N GLY A 45 -1.40 -28.60 -8.43
CA GLY A 45 -1.09 -28.36 -7.01
C GLY A 45 -0.28 -27.08 -6.76
N ASN A 46 -0.31 -26.12 -7.65
CA ASN A 46 0.33 -24.84 -7.50
C ASN A 46 -0.48 -23.91 -6.59
N LEU A 47 0.23 -23.00 -5.91
CA LEU A 47 -0.35 -22.09 -4.92
C LEU A 47 -1.25 -21.05 -5.61
N VAL A 48 -2.49 -20.95 -5.11
CA VAL A 48 -3.46 -19.92 -5.49
C VAL A 48 -3.77 -19.06 -4.29
N ILE A 49 -3.64 -17.75 -4.46
CA ILE A 49 -3.87 -16.73 -3.44
C ILE A 49 -4.82 -15.65 -3.96
N PRO A 50 -5.37 -14.76 -3.12
CA PRO A 50 -6.14 -13.58 -3.55
C PRO A 50 -5.16 -12.60 -4.14
N GLY A 51 -4.38 -12.27 -4.70
CA GLY A 51 -3.45 -11.26 -5.18
C GLY A 51 -2.69 -10.53 -4.05
N PHE A 52 -1.70 -9.77 -4.37
CA PHE A 52 -0.96 -8.97 -3.39
C PHE A 52 -1.63 -7.62 -3.13
N VAL A 53 -1.24 -7.03 -1.99
CA VAL A 53 -1.70 -5.72 -1.52
C VAL A 53 -0.47 -4.84 -1.27
N ASP A 54 -0.42 -3.72 -1.96
CA ASP A 54 0.55 -2.66 -1.71
C ASP A 54 -0.13 -1.56 -0.89
N CYS A 55 0.24 -1.45 0.38
CA CYS A 55 -0.46 -0.58 1.33
C CYS A 55 -0.05 0.88 1.23
N HIS A 56 1.01 1.21 0.49
CA HIS A 56 1.50 2.57 0.37
C HIS A 56 2.48 2.74 -0.80
N ALA A 57 2.19 3.68 -1.70
CA ALA A 57 3.06 4.10 -2.78
C ALA A 57 2.87 5.57 -3.10
N HIS A 58 3.78 6.13 -3.95
CA HIS A 58 3.70 7.47 -4.54
C HIS A 58 3.82 7.37 -6.06
N ILE A 59 2.73 6.94 -6.73
CA ILE A 59 2.80 6.68 -8.18
C ILE A 59 2.66 7.93 -9.04
N ASP A 60 2.14 9.02 -8.50
CA ASP A 60 2.01 10.33 -9.17
C ASP A 60 3.37 10.95 -9.54
N LYS A 61 4.40 10.70 -8.74
CA LYS A 61 5.78 11.18 -8.95
C LYS A 61 6.79 10.07 -9.28
N SER A 62 6.31 8.87 -9.62
CA SER A 62 7.15 7.74 -10.03
C SER A 62 7.89 8.02 -11.35
N HIS A 63 8.96 7.25 -11.62
CA HIS A 63 9.73 7.27 -12.87
C HIS A 63 10.34 8.64 -13.27
N LEU A 64 10.50 9.55 -12.33
CA LEU A 64 11.16 10.84 -12.61
C LEU A 64 12.64 10.69 -13.00
N ASN A 65 13.30 9.64 -12.51
CA ASN A 65 14.69 9.34 -12.82
C ASN A 65 14.91 8.62 -14.16
N ASP A 66 13.86 8.20 -14.86
CA ASP A 66 13.99 7.45 -16.12
C ASP A 66 14.36 8.32 -17.32
N LYS A 67 14.25 9.65 -17.22
CA LYS A 67 14.42 10.58 -18.34
C LYS A 67 15.89 10.96 -18.66
N GLY A 68 16.87 10.21 -18.12
CA GLY A 68 18.30 10.37 -18.47
C GLY A 68 18.99 11.63 -17.93
N GLU A 69 18.27 12.54 -17.31
CA GLU A 69 18.82 13.68 -16.58
C GLU A 69 19.17 13.31 -15.13
N ASN A 70 19.44 12.04 -14.91
CA ASN A 70 19.62 11.38 -13.63
C ASN A 70 20.66 12.06 -12.76
N LYS A 71 20.24 13.08 -12.07
CA LYS A 71 20.93 13.59 -10.90
C LYS A 71 20.39 12.81 -9.70
N TYR A 72 20.87 11.56 -9.55
CA TYR A 72 20.72 10.91 -8.26
C TYR A 72 21.41 11.79 -7.23
N VAL A 73 20.59 12.39 -6.38
CA VAL A 73 21.11 13.23 -5.32
C VAL A 73 21.30 12.34 -4.10
N HIS A 74 22.57 12.06 -3.78
CA HIS A 74 22.96 11.67 -2.45
C HIS A 74 22.70 12.86 -1.53
N GLY A 75 21.42 13.08 -1.17
CA GLY A 75 21.03 14.25 -0.42
C GLY A 75 20.14 13.91 0.76
N THR A 76 19.93 14.88 1.60
CA THR A 76 18.93 14.86 2.66
C THR A 76 17.52 14.80 2.07
N GLY A 77 16.53 14.44 2.87
CA GLY A 77 15.11 14.50 2.47
C GLY A 77 14.70 15.89 1.94
N GLY A 78 15.26 16.96 2.52
CA GLY A 78 15.02 18.32 2.08
C GLY A 78 15.55 18.64 0.67
N GLU A 79 16.75 18.16 0.31
CA GLU A 79 17.31 18.33 -1.04
C GLU A 79 16.53 17.53 -2.07
N LYS A 80 16.12 16.31 -1.75
CA LYS A 80 15.25 15.46 -2.59
C LYS A 80 13.88 16.11 -2.80
N GLY A 81 13.29 16.67 -1.74
CA GLY A 81 12.05 17.44 -1.81
C GLY A 81 12.18 18.69 -2.69
N ALA A 82 13.32 19.42 -2.61
CA ALA A 82 13.55 20.57 -3.46
C ALA A 82 13.58 20.21 -4.96
N LEU A 83 14.23 19.10 -5.33
CA LEU A 83 14.22 18.59 -6.71
C LEU A 83 12.82 18.17 -7.15
N THR A 84 12.07 17.51 -6.25
CA THR A 84 10.69 17.11 -6.52
C THR A 84 9.80 18.33 -6.78
N ARG A 85 9.93 19.41 -5.99
CA ARG A 85 9.21 20.69 -6.24
C ARG A 85 9.50 21.28 -7.62
N ILE A 86 10.77 21.28 -8.05
CA ILE A 86 11.15 21.76 -9.39
C ILE A 86 10.51 20.90 -10.48
N ALA A 87 10.44 19.60 -10.30
CA ALA A 87 9.80 18.69 -11.25
C ALA A 87 8.28 18.89 -11.27
N LYS A 88 7.64 18.95 -10.10
CA LYS A 88 6.18 19.15 -9.95
C LYS A 88 5.66 20.38 -10.67
N ALA A 89 6.43 21.46 -10.70
CA ALA A 89 6.06 22.68 -11.43
C ALA A 89 5.83 22.45 -12.94
N LYS A 90 6.37 21.37 -13.50
CA LYS A 90 6.27 21.00 -14.92
C LYS A 90 5.30 19.85 -15.18
N PHE A 91 4.68 19.27 -14.15
CA PHE A 91 3.77 18.15 -14.32
C PHE A 91 2.51 18.55 -15.08
N THR A 92 2.08 17.68 -15.97
CA THR A 92 0.76 17.69 -16.60
C THR A 92 0.00 16.44 -16.22
N VAL A 93 -1.30 16.45 -16.42
CA VAL A 93 -2.18 15.28 -16.20
C VAL A 93 -1.69 14.09 -17.04
N GLU A 94 -1.30 14.35 -18.30
CA GLU A 94 -0.83 13.32 -19.23
C GLU A 94 0.51 12.72 -18.77
N ASP A 95 1.48 13.56 -18.33
CA ASP A 95 2.78 13.08 -17.85
C ASP A 95 2.63 12.23 -16.60
N ILE A 96 1.81 12.66 -15.64
CA ILE A 96 1.52 11.89 -14.43
C ILE A 96 0.83 10.57 -14.80
N SER A 97 -0.19 10.62 -15.69
CA SER A 97 -0.91 9.42 -16.12
C SER A 97 0.02 8.40 -16.76
N LEU A 98 0.92 8.82 -17.65
CA LEU A 98 1.86 7.90 -18.30
C LEU A 98 2.82 7.23 -17.31
N ARG A 99 3.34 7.97 -16.33
CA ARG A 99 4.26 7.44 -15.32
C ARG A 99 3.55 6.52 -14.33
N ALA A 100 2.41 6.94 -13.80
CA ALA A 100 1.61 6.16 -12.86
C ALA A 100 1.05 4.89 -13.50
N GLU A 101 0.63 4.94 -14.78
CA GLU A 101 0.15 3.78 -15.51
C GLU A 101 1.22 2.67 -15.62
N ARG A 102 2.49 3.03 -15.78
CA ARG A 102 3.58 2.04 -15.79
C ARG A 102 3.64 1.27 -14.48
N VAL A 103 3.59 1.98 -13.34
CA VAL A 103 3.59 1.33 -12.02
C VAL A 103 2.36 0.44 -11.84
N ILE A 104 1.17 0.91 -12.21
CA ILE A 104 -0.07 0.11 -12.12
C ILE A 104 0.07 -1.19 -12.92
N ARG A 105 0.56 -1.11 -14.15
CA ARG A 105 0.74 -2.30 -15.01
C ARG A 105 1.79 -3.25 -14.45
N ASP A 106 2.90 -2.74 -13.96
CA ASP A 106 3.96 -3.57 -13.38
C ASP A 106 3.52 -4.21 -12.07
N ALA A 107 2.75 -3.49 -11.23
CA ALA A 107 2.12 -4.04 -10.02
C ALA A 107 1.13 -5.17 -10.35
N ILE A 108 0.24 -4.96 -11.33
CA ILE A 108 -0.69 -6.02 -11.78
C ILE A 108 0.09 -7.24 -12.28
N LYS A 109 1.10 -7.06 -13.13
CA LYS A 109 1.96 -8.16 -13.61
C LYS A 109 2.61 -8.94 -12.48
N ALA A 110 2.99 -8.26 -11.41
CA ALA A 110 3.57 -8.87 -10.21
C ALA A 110 2.52 -9.59 -9.33
N GLY A 111 1.23 -9.46 -9.64
CA GLY A 111 0.11 -10.08 -8.90
C GLY A 111 -0.52 -9.17 -7.85
N THR A 112 -0.22 -7.87 -7.84
CA THR A 112 -0.87 -6.90 -6.93
C THR A 112 -2.24 -6.54 -7.47
N LEU A 113 -3.29 -6.74 -6.66
CA LEU A 113 -4.68 -6.44 -7.02
C LEU A 113 -5.31 -5.33 -6.17
N ILE A 114 -4.61 -4.85 -5.16
CA ILE A 114 -4.99 -3.68 -4.37
C ILE A 114 -3.73 -2.82 -4.17
N LEU A 115 -3.84 -1.54 -4.52
CA LEU A 115 -2.76 -0.55 -4.37
C LEU A 115 -3.32 0.72 -3.74
N ARG A 116 -2.72 1.18 -2.63
CA ARG A 116 -2.96 2.51 -2.07
C ARG A 116 -1.82 3.44 -2.44
N THR A 117 -2.15 4.62 -2.94
CA THR A 117 -1.17 5.64 -3.31
C THR A 117 -1.47 6.98 -2.67
N ASN A 118 -0.43 7.65 -2.17
CA ASN A 118 -0.49 9.02 -1.72
C ASN A 118 -0.12 9.93 -2.90
N CYS A 119 -1.04 10.80 -3.29
CA CYS A 119 -0.92 11.70 -4.42
C CYS A 119 -0.69 13.13 -3.92
N ASP A 120 0.38 13.77 -4.34
CA ASP A 120 0.73 15.14 -3.93
C ASP A 120 -0.38 16.13 -4.31
N VAL A 121 -0.82 16.91 -3.32
CA VAL A 121 -1.77 18.03 -3.45
C VAL A 121 -1.18 19.26 -2.76
N ASP A 122 -0.81 20.26 -3.54
CA ASP A 122 -0.22 21.53 -3.08
C ASP A 122 -0.38 22.62 -4.15
N ALA A 123 0.00 23.87 -3.85
CA ALA A 123 -0.13 24.98 -4.79
C ALA A 123 0.76 24.84 -6.05
N ILE A 124 1.78 23.96 -6.04
CA ILE A 124 2.70 23.77 -7.17
C ILE A 124 2.07 22.84 -8.21
N VAL A 125 1.62 21.68 -7.79
CA VAL A 125 1.04 20.67 -8.70
C VAL A 125 -0.48 20.85 -8.86
N GLY A 126 -1.15 21.47 -7.90
CA GLY A 126 -2.61 21.59 -7.86
C GLY A 126 -3.27 20.21 -7.71
N LEU A 127 -4.31 19.99 -8.49
CA LEU A 127 -5.08 18.74 -8.51
C LEU A 127 -4.77 17.83 -9.69
N LYS A 128 -3.72 18.14 -10.48
CA LYS A 128 -3.36 17.37 -11.69
C LYS A 128 -3.10 15.88 -11.39
N GLY A 129 -2.47 15.59 -10.24
CA GLY A 129 -2.24 14.21 -9.79
C GLY A 129 -3.54 13.47 -9.50
N ILE A 130 -4.45 14.12 -8.78
CA ILE A 130 -5.78 13.56 -8.46
C ILE A 130 -6.56 13.28 -9.75
N GLU A 131 -6.61 14.23 -10.68
CA GLU A 131 -7.28 14.05 -11.98
C GLU A 131 -6.70 12.86 -12.76
N ALA A 132 -5.37 12.79 -12.87
CA ALA A 132 -4.68 11.70 -13.55
C ALA A 132 -4.99 10.32 -12.92
N LEU A 133 -4.89 10.24 -11.59
CA LEU A 133 -5.10 8.97 -10.88
C LEU A 133 -6.55 8.53 -10.85
N LEU A 134 -7.52 9.45 -10.79
CA LEU A 134 -8.94 9.11 -10.92
C LEU A 134 -9.25 8.56 -12.33
N GLY A 135 -8.67 9.15 -13.38
CA GLY A 135 -8.76 8.60 -14.74
C GLY A 135 -8.18 7.19 -14.85
N LEU A 136 -7.03 6.92 -14.21
CA LEU A 136 -6.43 5.59 -14.17
C LEU A 136 -7.22 4.61 -13.29
N LYS A 137 -7.78 5.06 -12.17
CA LYS A 137 -8.66 4.26 -11.30
C LYS A 137 -9.85 3.74 -12.08
N GLU A 138 -10.50 4.58 -12.87
CA GLU A 138 -11.60 4.17 -13.75
C GLU A 138 -11.13 3.24 -14.88
N LYS A 139 -10.02 3.56 -15.56
CA LYS A 139 -9.45 2.76 -16.65
C LYS A 139 -9.11 1.33 -16.21
N TYR A 140 -8.57 1.18 -15.01
CA TYR A 140 -8.07 -0.10 -14.47
C TYR A 140 -8.99 -0.76 -13.45
N ARG A 141 -10.22 -0.26 -13.22
CA ARG A 141 -11.15 -0.76 -12.20
C ARG A 141 -11.43 -2.26 -12.27
N GLU A 142 -11.41 -2.83 -13.49
CA GLU A 142 -11.63 -4.26 -13.74
C GLU A 142 -10.35 -5.10 -13.54
N GLN A 143 -9.21 -4.48 -13.21
CA GLN A 143 -7.92 -5.16 -13.09
C GLN A 143 -7.30 -4.99 -11.70
N ILE A 144 -7.43 -3.82 -11.08
CA ILE A 144 -6.89 -3.51 -9.76
C ILE A 144 -7.80 -2.56 -8.99
N THR A 145 -7.82 -2.69 -7.68
CA THR A 145 -8.41 -1.68 -6.80
C THR A 145 -7.37 -0.62 -6.48
N LEU A 146 -7.57 0.61 -6.93
CA LEU A 146 -6.71 1.75 -6.62
C LEU A 146 -7.39 2.62 -5.56
N GLN A 147 -6.72 2.83 -4.41
CA GLN A 147 -7.12 3.79 -3.38
C GLN A 147 -6.19 5.00 -3.44
N ILE A 148 -6.75 6.21 -3.47
CA ILE A 148 -6.03 7.47 -3.68
C ILE A 148 -6.17 8.33 -2.43
N ALA A 149 -5.05 8.60 -1.74
CA ALA A 149 -4.97 9.56 -0.66
C ALA A 149 -4.53 10.93 -1.20
N ALA A 150 -5.32 11.97 -0.97
CA ALA A 150 -4.90 13.34 -1.25
C ALA A 150 -3.88 13.78 -0.19
N PHE A 151 -2.62 14.01 -0.60
CA PHE A 151 -1.47 14.05 0.29
C PHE A 151 -0.75 15.41 0.28
N ALA A 152 -0.65 16.04 1.43
CA ALA A 152 0.02 17.33 1.60
C ALA A 152 1.54 17.18 1.86
N GLN A 153 2.31 16.78 0.84
CA GLN A 153 3.78 16.59 0.94
C GLN A 153 4.50 17.86 1.38
N GLU A 154 4.11 19.02 0.88
CA GLU A 154 4.81 20.31 1.10
C GLU A 154 4.32 21.03 2.37
N GLY A 155 3.44 20.41 3.15
CA GLY A 155 2.75 21.04 4.28
C GLY A 155 1.41 21.63 3.87
N ILE A 156 0.59 21.98 4.86
CA ILE A 156 -0.80 22.44 4.64
C ILE A 156 -0.90 23.95 4.61
N PHE A 157 -0.17 24.65 5.49
CA PHE A 157 -0.36 26.08 5.74
C PHE A 157 0.67 27.00 5.07
N GLN A 158 1.54 26.44 4.21
CA GLN A 158 2.69 27.17 3.64
C GLN A 158 2.30 28.14 2.52
N ASP A 159 1.23 27.84 1.78
CA ASP A 159 0.86 28.58 0.56
C ASP A 159 -0.57 29.18 0.59
N GLY A 160 -1.32 28.89 1.63
CA GLY A 160 -2.70 29.35 1.82
C GLY A 160 -3.74 28.72 0.87
N LYS A 161 -3.34 27.79 -0.03
CA LYS A 161 -4.22 27.14 -1.01
C LYS A 161 -4.41 25.65 -0.74
N THR A 162 -3.40 25.00 -0.18
CA THR A 162 -3.40 23.56 0.06
C THR A 162 -4.62 23.09 0.88
N PRO A 163 -5.11 23.80 1.90
CA PRO A 163 -6.33 23.42 2.61
C PRO A 163 -7.55 23.24 1.70
N GLU A 164 -7.80 24.20 0.81
CA GLU A 164 -8.92 24.17 -0.14
C GLU A 164 -8.73 23.07 -1.20
N LEU A 165 -7.48 22.88 -1.66
CA LEU A 165 -7.15 21.84 -2.64
C LEU A 165 -7.35 20.43 -2.08
N LEU A 166 -7.01 20.17 -0.82
CA LEU A 166 -7.27 18.88 -0.16
C LEU A 166 -8.77 18.58 -0.06
N GLU A 167 -9.55 19.60 0.30
CA GLU A 167 -11.00 19.45 0.34
C GLU A 167 -11.60 19.21 -1.05
N GLU A 168 -11.10 19.90 -2.07
CA GLU A 168 -11.54 19.71 -3.45
C GLU A 168 -11.14 18.33 -4.00
N ALA A 169 -9.95 17.82 -3.65
CA ALA A 169 -9.53 16.45 -4.00
C ALA A 169 -10.52 15.40 -3.50
N LEU A 170 -11.04 15.55 -2.25
CA LEU A 170 -12.08 14.66 -1.73
C LEU A 170 -13.39 14.80 -2.52
N ARG A 171 -13.81 16.03 -2.88
CA ARG A 171 -15.00 16.24 -3.71
C ARG A 171 -14.87 15.63 -5.09
N MET A 172 -13.65 15.61 -5.66
CA MET A 172 -13.36 14.95 -6.94
C MET A 172 -13.42 13.42 -6.86
N GLY A 173 -13.26 12.83 -5.68
CA GLY A 173 -13.35 11.38 -5.47
C GLY A 173 -12.05 10.71 -4.97
N ALA A 174 -11.12 11.47 -4.38
CA ALA A 174 -10.05 10.88 -3.58
C ALA A 174 -10.68 10.08 -2.43
N ASP A 175 -10.10 8.91 -2.13
CA ASP A 175 -10.71 7.98 -1.16
C ASP A 175 -10.44 8.37 0.29
N LEU A 176 -9.32 9.07 0.56
CA LEU A 176 -8.88 9.44 1.89
C LEU A 176 -7.90 10.62 1.84
N LEU A 177 -7.52 11.10 3.01
CA LEU A 177 -6.51 12.17 3.16
C LEU A 177 -5.15 11.59 3.53
N GLY A 178 -4.09 12.27 3.13
CA GLY A 178 -2.72 11.98 3.52
C GLY A 178 -2.05 13.21 4.16
N GLY A 179 -1.24 12.98 5.19
CA GLY A 179 -0.51 14.04 5.88
C GLY A 179 0.97 13.71 6.08
N HIS A 180 1.84 14.74 6.01
CA HIS A 180 3.27 14.65 6.25
C HIS A 180 3.67 15.50 7.44
N THR A 181 3.76 14.88 8.62
CA THR A 181 3.79 15.59 9.92
C THR A 181 5.10 16.30 10.23
N ILE A 182 6.19 15.98 9.53
CA ILE A 182 7.50 16.66 9.75
C ILE A 182 7.72 17.88 8.87
N THR A 183 6.90 18.09 7.86
CA THR A 183 7.06 19.24 6.97
C THR A 183 6.63 20.51 7.70
N CYS A 184 7.52 21.53 7.65
CA CYS A 184 7.27 22.88 8.16
C CYS A 184 7.12 23.04 9.68
N GLY A 185 7.44 22.02 10.48
CA GLY A 185 7.46 22.14 11.95
C GLY A 185 6.09 22.34 12.63
N GLU A 186 4.99 22.12 11.92
CA GLU A 186 3.62 22.30 12.42
C GLU A 186 2.86 20.98 12.54
N GLY A 187 3.55 19.91 12.97
CA GLY A 187 3.02 18.54 12.97
C GLY A 187 1.68 18.36 13.68
N GLU A 188 1.50 18.98 14.86
CA GLU A 188 0.25 18.91 15.61
C GLU A 188 -0.91 19.58 14.86
N LYS A 189 -0.71 20.81 14.35
CA LYS A 189 -1.72 21.51 13.55
C LYS A 189 -2.05 20.74 12.25
N HIS A 190 -1.04 20.08 11.67
CA HIS A 190 -1.22 19.25 10.49
C HIS A 190 -2.13 18.05 10.79
N ILE A 191 -1.89 17.38 11.94
CA ILE A 191 -2.74 16.29 12.42
C ILE A 191 -4.16 16.78 12.64
N ASP A 192 -4.36 17.88 13.37
CA ASP A 192 -5.67 18.46 13.66
C ASP A 192 -6.46 18.73 12.38
N PHE A 193 -5.85 19.44 11.42
CA PHE A 193 -6.52 19.78 10.16
C PHE A 193 -6.94 18.54 9.36
N ILE A 194 -6.03 17.56 9.20
CA ILE A 194 -6.34 16.35 8.45
C ILE A 194 -7.45 15.54 9.13
N LEU A 195 -7.42 15.40 10.45
CA LEU A 195 -8.46 14.67 11.19
C LEU A 195 -9.82 15.36 11.12
N GLU A 196 -9.86 16.69 11.29
CA GLU A 196 -11.10 17.48 11.17
C GLU A 196 -11.72 17.35 9.77
N LEU A 197 -10.87 17.43 8.73
CA LEU A 197 -11.33 17.29 7.35
C LEU A 197 -11.76 15.85 7.04
N ALA A 198 -11.03 14.85 7.53
CA ALA A 198 -11.37 13.43 7.38
C ALA A 198 -12.69 13.09 8.09
N ASP A 199 -12.94 13.65 9.26
CA ASP A 199 -14.20 13.49 9.97
C ASP A 199 -15.36 14.13 9.23
N LYS A 200 -15.19 15.36 8.75
CA LYS A 200 -16.17 16.11 7.94
C LYS A 200 -16.63 15.33 6.70
N TYR A 201 -15.72 14.60 6.05
CA TYR A 201 -16.00 13.82 4.84
C TYR A 201 -16.21 12.33 5.10
N ALA A 202 -16.20 11.90 6.36
CA ALA A 202 -16.35 10.50 6.80
C ALA A 202 -15.35 9.54 6.12
N CYS A 203 -14.13 10.04 5.81
CA CYS A 203 -13.05 9.24 5.22
C CYS A 203 -11.94 8.92 6.24
N ASP A 204 -11.06 7.99 5.88
CA ASP A 204 -9.88 7.63 6.65
C ASP A 204 -8.72 8.62 6.40
N ALA A 205 -7.64 8.50 7.18
CA ALA A 205 -6.42 9.25 6.96
C ALA A 205 -5.16 8.37 6.99
N ASP A 206 -4.19 8.71 6.15
CA ASP A 206 -2.85 8.13 6.07
C ASP A 206 -1.82 9.19 6.50
N PHE A 207 -1.09 8.95 7.57
CA PHE A 207 -0.05 9.88 8.01
C PHE A 207 1.36 9.30 7.79
N HIS A 208 2.24 10.04 7.12
CA HIS A 208 3.67 9.87 7.28
C HIS A 208 4.02 10.36 8.69
N LEU A 209 3.97 9.43 9.64
CA LEU A 209 4.10 9.71 11.06
C LEU A 209 5.45 9.25 11.58
N ASP A 210 6.10 10.10 12.37
CA ASP A 210 7.35 9.76 13.05
C ASP A 210 8.42 9.22 12.08
N GLU A 211 8.40 9.73 10.86
CA GLU A 211 9.18 9.22 9.74
C GLU A 211 10.67 9.50 9.86
N SER A 212 11.05 10.64 10.46
CA SER A 212 12.46 11.09 10.49
C SER A 212 13.41 10.18 11.26
N GLY A 213 12.89 9.35 12.15
CA GLY A 213 13.70 8.62 13.13
C GLY A 213 14.25 9.51 14.25
N ASN A 214 13.89 10.80 14.30
CA ASN A 214 14.31 11.75 15.33
C ASN A 214 13.21 11.90 16.38
N ARG A 215 13.55 11.79 17.66
CA ARG A 215 12.63 11.93 18.80
C ARG A 215 12.00 13.33 18.91
N GLU A 216 12.63 14.36 18.38
CA GLU A 216 12.09 15.72 18.34
C GLU A 216 10.82 15.81 17.49
N HIS A 217 10.62 14.89 16.54
CA HIS A 217 9.45 14.80 15.67
C HIS A 217 8.49 13.68 16.07
N TYR A 218 8.53 13.23 17.33
CA TYR A 218 7.71 12.12 17.82
C TYR A 218 6.31 12.58 18.17
N LEU A 219 5.33 12.31 17.32
CA LEU A 219 3.96 12.78 17.39
C LEU A 219 2.91 11.69 17.67
N LEU A 220 3.31 10.42 17.78
CA LEU A 220 2.38 9.34 18.11
C LEU A 220 1.52 9.62 19.36
N PRO A 221 2.07 10.13 20.49
CA PRO A 221 1.23 10.41 21.65
C PRO A 221 0.17 11.50 21.40
N TYR A 222 0.52 12.51 20.61
CA TYR A 222 -0.43 13.57 20.22
C TYR A 222 -1.53 13.00 19.34
N LEU A 223 -1.17 12.27 18.28
CA LEU A 223 -2.14 11.64 17.37
C LEU A 223 -3.09 10.70 18.13
N ALA A 224 -2.55 9.83 18.98
CA ALA A 224 -3.35 8.89 19.77
C ALA A 224 -4.36 9.60 20.67
N GLY A 225 -3.94 10.71 21.33
CA GLY A 225 -4.81 11.56 22.14
C GLY A 225 -5.94 12.19 21.32
N LYS A 226 -5.62 12.74 20.14
CA LYS A 226 -6.63 13.36 19.23
C LYS A 226 -7.63 12.34 18.69
N LEU A 227 -7.18 11.14 18.31
CA LEU A 227 -8.08 10.08 17.85
C LEU A 227 -9.11 9.70 18.90
N LYS A 228 -8.70 9.62 20.17
CA LYS A 228 -9.60 9.34 21.28
C LYS A 228 -10.56 10.53 21.54
N GLU A 229 -10.05 11.76 21.50
CA GLU A 229 -10.87 12.99 21.67
C GLU A 229 -11.98 13.05 20.61
N MET A 230 -11.66 12.72 19.35
CA MET A 230 -12.57 12.81 18.21
C MET A 230 -13.38 11.53 17.95
N ASN A 231 -13.19 10.46 18.71
CA ASN A 231 -13.78 9.12 18.48
C ASN A 231 -13.45 8.57 17.06
N MET A 232 -12.20 8.74 16.63
CA MET A 232 -11.69 8.31 15.32
C MET A 232 -10.75 7.10 15.39
N GLU A 233 -10.75 6.35 16.49
CA GLU A 233 -9.91 5.16 16.63
C GLU A 233 -10.19 4.15 15.52
N GLY A 234 -9.14 3.63 14.91
CA GLY A 234 -9.21 2.68 13.79
C GLY A 234 -9.39 3.31 12.42
N ARG A 235 -9.50 4.65 12.31
CA ARG A 235 -9.65 5.36 11.03
C ARG A 235 -8.33 5.90 10.46
N VAL A 236 -7.21 5.65 11.15
CA VAL A 236 -5.90 6.16 10.74
C VAL A 236 -4.92 5.02 10.49
N ASN A 237 -4.15 5.16 9.40
CA ASN A 237 -2.96 4.38 9.12
C ASN A 237 -1.72 5.26 9.29
N ALA A 238 -0.76 4.81 10.09
CA ALA A 238 0.53 5.48 10.30
C ALA A 238 1.60 4.81 9.43
N ILE A 239 2.25 5.59 8.59
CA ILE A 239 3.26 5.10 7.64
C ILE A 239 4.64 5.39 8.22
N HIS A 240 5.59 4.46 8.03
CA HIS A 240 6.98 4.47 8.48
C HIS A 240 7.21 4.22 9.96
N MET A 241 6.77 5.09 10.86
CA MET A 241 6.98 4.99 12.32
C MET A 241 8.45 4.77 12.73
N CYS A 242 9.40 5.33 11.96
CA CYS A 242 10.84 5.09 12.11
C CYS A 242 11.38 5.52 13.48
N THR A 243 10.80 6.56 14.10
CA THR A 243 11.20 7.05 15.43
C THR A 243 11.08 5.98 16.52
N LEU A 244 10.19 4.98 16.33
CA LEU A 244 10.09 3.86 17.28
C LEU A 244 11.41 3.10 17.45
N SER A 245 12.29 3.12 16.43
CA SER A 245 13.62 2.48 16.50
C SER A 245 14.63 3.23 17.40
N ALA A 246 14.32 4.46 17.77
CA ALA A 246 15.14 5.30 18.65
C ALA A 246 14.66 5.34 20.11
N LEU A 247 13.55 4.67 20.41
CA LEU A 247 12.98 4.60 21.76
C LEU A 247 13.68 3.53 22.61
N SER A 248 13.71 3.74 23.92
CA SER A 248 14.09 2.69 24.88
C SER A 248 13.00 1.60 24.91
N GLU A 249 13.30 0.44 25.52
CA GLU A 249 12.35 -0.66 25.63
C GLU A 249 11.06 -0.25 26.35
N ASP A 250 11.14 0.53 27.41
CA ASP A 250 9.96 0.98 28.16
C ASP A 250 9.14 2.02 27.38
N GLU A 251 9.80 2.91 26.64
CA GLU A 251 9.13 3.86 25.75
C GLU A 251 8.45 3.15 24.58
N LEU A 252 9.13 2.14 24.02
CA LEU A 252 8.55 1.34 22.93
C LEU A 252 7.30 0.58 23.39
N LYS A 253 7.29 0.00 24.59
CA LYS A 253 6.10 -0.64 25.17
C LYS A 253 4.94 0.35 25.25
N LYS A 254 5.17 1.56 25.79
CA LYS A 254 4.14 2.62 25.85
C LYS A 254 3.67 3.05 24.49
N ALA A 255 4.57 3.16 23.50
CA ALA A 255 4.20 3.47 22.12
C ALA A 255 3.30 2.39 21.52
N ILE A 256 3.62 1.11 21.74
CA ILE A 256 2.79 -0.02 21.31
C ILE A 256 1.42 0.01 21.96
N GLU A 257 1.33 0.28 23.27
CA GLU A 257 0.06 0.45 23.97
C GLU A 257 -0.80 1.55 23.33
N LEU A 258 -0.22 2.72 23.04
CA LEU A 258 -0.92 3.81 22.35
C LEU A 258 -1.42 3.40 20.96
N ILE A 259 -0.60 2.68 20.18
CA ILE A 259 -0.99 2.17 18.85
C ILE A 259 -2.21 1.24 18.96
N LEU A 260 -2.19 0.32 19.91
CA LEU A 260 -3.27 -0.65 20.12
C LEU A 260 -4.56 0.01 20.65
N GLU A 261 -4.45 0.90 21.64
CA GLU A 261 -5.60 1.65 22.19
C GLU A 261 -6.27 2.52 21.14
N SER A 262 -5.48 3.21 20.29
CA SER A 262 -5.96 4.04 19.20
C SER A 262 -6.40 3.22 17.99
N ARG A 263 -6.22 1.89 18.00
CA ARG A 263 -6.45 1.01 16.86
C ARG A 263 -5.76 1.48 15.58
N LEU A 264 -4.59 2.10 15.73
CA LEU A 264 -3.80 2.53 14.58
C LEU A 264 -3.40 1.32 13.73
N ARG A 265 -3.57 1.47 12.44
CA ARG A 265 -2.98 0.57 11.44
C ARG A 265 -1.59 1.11 11.11
N VAL A 266 -0.63 0.24 10.83
CA VAL A 266 0.74 0.68 10.54
C VAL A 266 1.22 0.09 9.23
N THR A 267 1.71 0.94 8.33
CA THR A 267 2.35 0.53 7.09
C THR A 267 3.85 0.76 7.16
N ILE A 268 4.61 -0.28 6.87
CA ILE A 268 6.08 -0.24 6.83
C ILE A 268 6.54 -0.06 5.39
N ALA A 269 7.43 0.90 5.16
CA ALA A 269 8.15 1.08 3.91
C ALA A 269 9.64 0.74 4.13
N PRO A 270 10.10 -0.48 3.81
CA PRO A 270 11.47 -0.92 4.10
C PRO A 270 12.54 -0.10 3.40
N THR A 271 12.24 0.56 2.29
CA THR A 271 13.13 1.45 1.54
C THR A 271 13.64 2.64 2.36
N ALA A 272 12.93 3.02 3.43
CA ALA A 272 13.36 4.03 4.38
C ALA A 272 14.75 3.75 5.00
N ILE A 273 15.20 2.48 5.00
CA ILE A 273 16.54 2.07 5.48
C ILE A 273 17.67 2.80 4.74
N SER A 274 17.43 3.29 3.53
CA SER A 274 18.44 4.05 2.77
C SER A 274 18.87 5.36 3.45
N THR A 275 18.05 5.87 4.37
CA THR A 275 18.29 7.16 5.05
C THR A 275 18.16 7.07 6.57
N ARG A 276 17.45 6.10 7.12
CA ARG A 276 17.14 5.97 8.56
C ARG A 276 16.78 4.53 8.94
N LYS A 277 16.83 4.21 10.24
CA LYS A 277 16.36 2.91 10.73
C LYS A 277 14.84 2.82 10.53
N ILE A 278 14.36 1.65 10.15
CA ILE A 278 12.93 1.34 10.08
C ILE A 278 12.38 0.97 11.47
N ALA A 279 11.07 1.04 11.63
CA ALA A 279 10.39 0.63 12.86
C ALA A 279 10.75 -0.81 13.27
N PRO A 280 10.71 -1.14 14.58
CA PRO A 280 11.00 -2.49 15.09
C PRO A 280 9.84 -3.45 14.81
N VAL A 281 9.73 -3.92 13.56
CA VAL A 281 8.58 -4.67 13.04
C VAL A 281 8.27 -5.93 13.84
N LYS A 282 9.31 -6.68 14.26
CA LYS A 282 9.12 -7.89 15.08
C LYS A 282 8.44 -7.59 16.42
N ALA A 283 8.79 -6.47 17.07
CA ALA A 283 8.16 -6.06 18.33
C ALA A 283 6.68 -5.68 18.11
N LEU A 284 6.38 -4.96 17.04
CA LEU A 284 5.02 -4.58 16.68
C LEU A 284 4.15 -5.81 16.36
N LEU A 285 4.66 -6.75 15.55
CA LEU A 285 3.97 -8.01 15.24
C LEU A 285 3.69 -8.85 16.48
N LYS A 286 4.71 -9.01 17.35
CA LYS A 286 4.57 -9.77 18.61
C LYS A 286 3.49 -9.18 19.52
N ALA A 287 3.30 -7.88 19.46
CA ALA A 287 2.25 -7.18 20.23
C ALA A 287 0.87 -7.22 19.56
N GLY A 288 0.73 -7.76 18.34
CA GLY A 288 -0.52 -7.84 17.62
C GLY A 288 -0.92 -6.54 16.89
N VAL A 289 0.02 -5.63 16.63
CA VAL A 289 -0.25 -4.42 15.85
C VAL A 289 -0.57 -4.82 14.41
N PRO A 290 -1.69 -4.31 13.81
CA PRO A 290 -1.99 -4.55 12.40
C PRO A 290 -0.94 -3.90 11.50
N LEU A 291 -0.23 -4.71 10.71
CA LEU A 291 0.86 -4.24 9.84
C LEU A 291 0.60 -4.57 8.37
N GLY A 292 1.00 -3.63 7.49
CA GLY A 292 1.08 -3.81 6.05
C GLY A 292 2.45 -3.39 5.51
N LEU A 293 2.76 -3.75 4.27
CA LEU A 293 3.93 -3.28 3.54
C LEU A 293 3.54 -2.36 2.39
N GLY A 294 4.41 -1.41 2.08
CA GLY A 294 4.28 -0.50 0.96
C GLY A 294 5.56 -0.38 0.15
N SER A 295 5.41 -0.20 -1.17
CA SER A 295 6.52 0.07 -2.09
C SER A 295 7.12 1.45 -1.90
N ASP A 296 6.33 2.40 -1.38
CA ASP A 296 6.70 3.80 -1.17
C ASP A 296 7.10 4.49 -2.49
N ASN A 297 8.19 5.22 -2.52
CA ASN A 297 8.70 5.89 -3.70
C ASN A 297 9.31 4.90 -4.71
N ILE A 298 8.97 5.06 -6.00
CA ILE A 298 9.38 4.17 -7.09
C ILE A 298 10.07 4.97 -8.18
N ARG A 299 11.40 4.81 -8.32
CA ARG A 299 12.22 5.41 -9.38
C ARG A 299 12.06 6.93 -9.48
N ASP A 300 11.94 7.59 -8.35
CA ASP A 300 11.89 9.05 -8.23
C ASP A 300 13.13 9.62 -7.53
N PHE A 301 13.07 10.87 -7.07
CA PHE A 301 14.21 11.51 -6.41
C PHE A 301 14.41 11.04 -4.96
N PHE A 302 13.38 10.51 -4.30
CA PHE A 302 13.51 9.95 -2.96
C PHE A 302 14.09 8.53 -3.01
N ASN A 303 13.61 7.70 -3.94
CA ASN A 303 14.10 6.34 -4.15
C ASN A 303 14.27 6.06 -5.65
N PRO A 304 15.52 5.93 -6.16
CA PRO A 304 15.79 5.72 -7.59
C PRO A 304 15.56 4.28 -8.06
N LEU A 305 15.16 3.39 -7.16
CA LEU A 305 15.00 1.96 -7.40
C LEU A 305 13.53 1.55 -7.25
N GLY A 306 13.26 0.27 -7.52
CA GLY A 306 11.94 -0.33 -7.35
C GLY A 306 11.16 -0.47 -8.65
N SER A 307 10.21 -1.38 -8.64
CA SER A 307 9.34 -1.70 -9.78
C SER A 307 7.84 -1.59 -9.45
N GLY A 308 7.48 -1.32 -8.17
CA GLY A 308 6.10 -1.43 -7.70
C GLY A 308 5.66 -2.88 -7.40
N ASP A 309 6.60 -3.82 -7.37
CA ASP A 309 6.36 -5.19 -6.92
C ASP A 309 6.56 -5.28 -5.39
N VAL A 310 5.47 -5.35 -4.64
CA VAL A 310 5.50 -5.39 -3.17
C VAL A 310 6.23 -6.61 -2.59
N LYS A 311 6.41 -7.68 -3.37
CA LYS A 311 7.24 -8.83 -2.97
C LYS A 311 8.71 -8.43 -2.72
N GLN A 312 9.21 -7.42 -3.44
CA GLN A 312 10.54 -6.87 -3.20
C GLN A 312 10.65 -6.26 -1.80
N MET A 313 9.58 -5.63 -1.32
CA MET A 313 9.52 -5.06 0.04
C MET A 313 9.48 -6.16 1.10
N ALA A 314 8.75 -7.24 0.84
CA ALA A 314 8.73 -8.41 1.72
C ALA A 314 10.13 -9.05 1.84
N LEU A 315 10.84 -9.23 0.73
CA LEU A 315 12.20 -9.77 0.71
C LEU A 315 13.19 -8.83 1.42
N LEU A 316 13.12 -7.54 1.11
CA LEU A 316 13.99 -6.54 1.75
C LEU A 316 13.79 -6.52 3.26
N LEU A 317 12.54 -6.47 3.75
CA LEU A 317 12.26 -6.50 5.18
C LEU A 317 12.75 -7.79 5.84
N SER A 318 12.60 -8.93 5.16
CA SER A 318 13.08 -10.22 5.65
C SER A 318 14.58 -10.21 5.94
N TYR A 319 15.39 -9.61 5.07
CA TYR A 319 16.83 -9.43 5.31
C TYR A 319 17.12 -8.39 6.39
N LEU A 320 16.45 -7.25 6.38
CA LEU A 320 16.73 -6.14 7.29
C LEU A 320 16.49 -6.49 8.77
N GLN A 321 15.51 -7.32 9.06
CA GLN A 321 15.17 -7.71 10.44
C GLN A 321 15.20 -9.22 10.66
N ALA A 322 15.89 -9.97 9.78
CA ALA A 322 16.14 -11.41 9.92
C ALA A 322 14.87 -12.25 10.18
N PHE A 323 13.86 -12.10 9.32
CA PHE A 323 12.63 -12.90 9.36
C PHE A 323 12.87 -14.28 8.73
N TYR A 324 13.34 -15.24 9.51
CA TYR A 324 13.82 -16.52 8.99
C TYR A 324 13.05 -17.73 9.50
N SER A 325 12.27 -17.61 10.57
CA SER A 325 11.40 -18.70 11.03
C SER A 325 10.13 -18.83 10.18
N GLU A 326 9.47 -19.96 10.27
CA GLU A 326 8.21 -20.21 9.56
C GLU A 326 7.11 -19.22 9.98
N GLU A 327 6.99 -18.96 11.29
CA GLU A 327 6.04 -17.99 11.85
C GLU A 327 6.32 -16.56 11.33
N GLU A 328 7.60 -16.16 11.30
CA GLU A 328 8.02 -14.85 10.82
C GLU A 328 7.77 -14.69 9.30
N ASN A 329 8.01 -15.75 8.52
CA ASN A 329 7.69 -15.76 7.09
C ASN A 329 6.19 -15.65 6.84
N ALA A 330 5.35 -16.31 7.65
CA ALA A 330 3.90 -16.19 7.60
C ALA A 330 3.45 -14.76 7.93
N ALA A 331 4.09 -14.11 8.90
CA ALA A 331 3.79 -12.72 9.24
C ALA A 331 4.13 -11.75 8.08
N ILE A 332 5.30 -11.87 7.48
CA ILE A 332 5.68 -11.09 6.28
C ILE A 332 4.68 -11.30 5.14
N TRP A 333 4.29 -12.56 4.91
CA TRP A 333 3.31 -12.91 3.88
C TRP A 333 1.97 -12.21 4.14
N SER A 334 1.49 -12.25 5.38
CA SER A 334 0.25 -11.58 5.77
C SER A 334 0.30 -10.08 5.52
N MET A 335 1.44 -9.41 5.73
CA MET A 335 1.57 -7.96 5.50
C MET A 335 1.36 -7.54 4.04
N ILE A 336 1.57 -8.44 3.08
CA ILE A 336 1.36 -8.18 1.63
C ILE A 336 0.14 -8.92 1.07
N THR A 337 -0.64 -9.58 1.90
CA THR A 337 -1.85 -10.34 1.53
C THR A 337 -3.03 -9.98 2.43
N ASP A 338 -3.54 -10.90 3.23
CA ASP A 338 -4.74 -10.76 4.06
C ASP A 338 -4.63 -9.66 5.13
N GLY A 339 -3.49 -9.55 5.81
CA GLY A 339 -3.22 -8.50 6.78
C GLY A 339 -3.21 -7.11 6.12
N GLY A 340 -2.50 -6.97 4.99
CA GLY A 340 -2.51 -5.76 4.19
C GLY A 340 -3.89 -5.39 3.68
N ALA A 341 -4.66 -6.35 3.19
CA ALA A 341 -6.03 -6.13 2.72
C ALA A 341 -6.95 -5.65 3.85
N LYS A 342 -6.88 -6.30 5.01
CA LYS A 342 -7.64 -5.90 6.21
C LYS A 342 -7.28 -4.48 6.65
N LEU A 343 -6.00 -4.12 6.57
CA LEU A 343 -5.52 -2.78 6.88
C LEU A 343 -6.15 -1.75 5.93
N LEU A 344 -6.33 -2.08 4.66
CA LEU A 344 -6.97 -1.23 3.65
C LEU A 344 -8.51 -1.33 3.60
N GLY A 345 -9.13 -2.07 4.53
CA GLY A 345 -10.58 -2.25 4.58
C GLY A 345 -11.14 -3.15 3.47
N ALA A 346 -10.31 -4.02 2.87
CA ALA A 346 -10.70 -4.92 1.80
C ALA A 346 -10.97 -6.33 2.31
N ASN A 347 -11.95 -7.02 1.73
CA ASN A 347 -12.17 -8.44 1.95
C ASN A 347 -11.19 -9.26 1.10
N TYR A 348 -10.59 -10.29 1.69
CA TYR A 348 -9.46 -11.02 1.10
C TYR A 348 -9.55 -12.54 1.30
N GLU A 349 -10.72 -13.08 1.42
CA GLU A 349 -10.92 -14.51 1.65
C GLU A 349 -11.08 -15.27 0.34
N ILE A 350 -10.50 -16.50 0.28
CA ILE A 350 -10.83 -17.48 -0.75
C ILE A 350 -11.86 -18.45 -0.15
N CYS A 351 -13.12 -18.15 -0.36
CA CYS A 351 -14.25 -18.96 0.10
C CYS A 351 -15.45 -18.81 -0.84
N PRO A 352 -16.39 -19.75 -0.86
CA PRO A 352 -17.63 -19.59 -1.61
C PRO A 352 -18.37 -18.31 -1.26
N GLY A 353 -18.79 -17.56 -2.27
CA GLY A 353 -19.41 -16.23 -2.15
C GLY A 353 -18.44 -15.04 -2.22
N ALA A 354 -17.14 -15.26 -2.06
CA ALA A 354 -16.14 -14.20 -2.20
C ALA A 354 -15.91 -13.82 -3.67
N SER A 355 -15.43 -12.60 -3.90
CA SER A 355 -15.03 -12.14 -5.23
C SER A 355 -13.92 -13.03 -5.81
N ALA A 356 -14.06 -13.41 -7.07
CA ALA A 356 -13.07 -14.23 -7.78
C ALA A 356 -11.86 -13.41 -8.21
N ASN A 357 -11.09 -12.90 -7.25
CA ASN A 357 -9.85 -12.19 -7.43
C ASN A 357 -8.71 -13.09 -6.94
N LEU A 358 -8.02 -13.76 -7.87
CA LEU A 358 -7.07 -14.82 -7.56
C LEU A 358 -5.80 -14.67 -8.38
N THR A 359 -4.70 -15.10 -7.80
CA THR A 359 -3.39 -15.12 -8.45
C THR A 359 -2.75 -16.47 -8.22
N ALA A 360 -2.35 -17.16 -9.28
CA ALA A 360 -1.69 -18.46 -9.21
C ALA A 360 -0.18 -18.32 -9.45
N PHE A 361 0.60 -19.12 -8.74
CA PHE A 361 2.07 -19.16 -8.85
C PHE A 361 2.56 -20.59 -9.01
N SER A 362 3.52 -20.82 -9.89
CA SER A 362 4.24 -22.10 -9.98
C SER A 362 5.14 -22.31 -8.76
N ALA A 363 4.50 -22.44 -7.59
CA ALA A 363 5.10 -22.55 -6.28
C ALA A 363 4.24 -23.43 -5.36
N LYS A 364 4.82 -23.94 -4.29
CA LYS A 364 4.13 -24.74 -3.28
C LYS A 364 4.02 -24.00 -1.93
N THR A 365 4.83 -22.96 -1.75
CA THR A 365 4.86 -22.19 -0.51
C THR A 365 4.93 -20.68 -0.76
N PRO A 366 4.38 -19.86 0.16
CA PRO A 366 4.56 -18.41 0.15
C PRO A 366 6.02 -17.97 0.16
N GLN A 367 6.86 -18.68 0.94
CA GLN A 367 8.27 -18.35 1.06
C GLN A 367 9.02 -18.50 -0.27
N GLU A 368 8.67 -19.51 -1.06
CA GLU A 368 9.24 -19.70 -2.40
C GLU A 368 8.95 -18.53 -3.33
N ILE A 369 7.73 -17.99 -3.28
CA ILE A 369 7.32 -16.81 -4.06
C ILE A 369 8.14 -15.58 -3.69
N ILE A 370 8.31 -15.31 -2.38
CA ILE A 370 9.09 -14.15 -1.89
C ILE A 370 10.58 -14.34 -2.19
N SER A 371 11.15 -15.50 -1.85
CA SER A 371 12.60 -15.76 -2.00
C SER A 371 13.06 -15.71 -3.44
N MET A 372 12.28 -16.31 -4.35
CA MET A 372 12.59 -16.41 -5.76
C MET A 372 12.03 -15.27 -6.60
N GLN A 373 11.28 -14.35 -5.99
CA GLN A 373 10.59 -13.25 -6.68
C GLN A 373 9.76 -13.74 -7.87
N LEU A 374 9.05 -14.86 -7.67
CA LEU A 374 8.29 -15.51 -8.72
C LEU A 374 7.21 -14.59 -9.27
N GLN A 375 7.01 -14.67 -10.58
CA GLN A 375 5.91 -13.99 -11.24
C GLN A 375 4.68 -14.90 -11.28
N PRO A 376 3.46 -14.35 -11.25
CA PRO A 376 2.24 -15.13 -11.38
C PRO A 376 2.21 -15.89 -12.72
N SER A 377 1.75 -17.13 -12.68
CA SER A 377 1.41 -17.90 -13.89
C SER A 377 0.03 -17.49 -14.44
N THR A 378 -0.86 -17.05 -13.55
CA THR A 378 -2.22 -16.62 -13.92
C THR A 378 -2.71 -15.56 -12.93
N ILE A 379 -3.37 -14.54 -13.46
CA ILE A 379 -4.05 -13.51 -12.66
C ILE A 379 -5.52 -13.48 -13.08
N ILE A 380 -6.41 -13.56 -12.09
CA ILE A 380 -7.86 -13.57 -12.27
C ILE A 380 -8.46 -12.39 -11.50
N ARG A 381 -9.26 -11.60 -12.16
CA ARG A 381 -10.02 -10.51 -11.55
C ARG A 381 -11.48 -10.65 -11.92
N SER A 382 -12.36 -10.63 -10.92
CA SER A 382 -13.81 -10.81 -11.09
C SER A 382 -14.15 -12.03 -11.99
N GLY A 383 -13.44 -13.15 -11.77
CA GLY A 383 -13.64 -14.40 -12.50
C GLY A 383 -13.10 -14.42 -13.94
N ARG A 384 -12.36 -13.39 -14.38
CA ARG A 384 -11.77 -13.29 -15.72
C ARG A 384 -10.25 -13.34 -15.66
N ILE A 385 -9.64 -14.12 -16.54
CA ILE A 385 -8.18 -14.15 -16.70
C ILE A 385 -7.74 -12.81 -17.29
N LEU A 386 -6.80 -12.15 -16.64
CA LEU A 386 -6.18 -10.94 -17.16
C LEU A 386 -5.08 -11.30 -18.17
N ASN A 387 -5.18 -10.77 -19.38
CA ASN A 387 -4.15 -10.84 -20.40
C ASN A 387 -3.28 -9.59 -20.28
N ILE A 388 -2.08 -9.71 -19.69
CA ILE A 388 -1.20 -8.57 -19.33
C ILE A 388 0.07 -8.63 -20.18
#